data_795a2a88c34ee9cf377a17ef5619fe5d
#
_entry.id   795a2a88c34ee9cf377a17ef5619fe5d
#
_cell.length_a   1.000
_cell.length_b   1.000
_cell.length_c   1.000
_cell.angle_alpha   90.00
_cell.angle_beta   90.00
_cell.angle_gamma   90.00
#
_symmetry.space_group_name_H-M   'P 1'
#
loop_
_entity.id
_entity.type
_entity.pdbx_description
1 polymer ?
#
loop_
_entity_poly.entity_id
_entity_poly.type
_entity_poly.pdbx_seq_one_letter_code
_entity_poly.pdbx_strand_id
1 'polypeptide(L)'
;MATNKHAIIRYQALDKCFSNFGRQFFIDDLIEACNDALYQYTGDEKYSDPIAPGISRRQIFDDIAFMKSDAGYQIPLETYKGGDSGKKVYYRYADKDFTINNQPITDEEMKQLREMTSLLNRFKGLPQCEWMEELVTNLEDKFKIKGSTKSVISMESNAYVEGLKYLSTIFNAIVNKQVLHIVYSPFNKPDCEWDIHP
;
A
#
# COMPACT_ATOMS: atom_id res chain seq x y z
N MET A 1 -0.71 -14.18 19.55
CA MET A 1 -1.11 -12.77 19.33
C MET A 1 -2.37 -12.78 18.48
N ALA A 2 -3.47 -12.23 18.96
CA ALA A 2 -4.66 -12.08 18.14
C ALA A 2 -4.28 -11.15 16.97
N THR A 3 -4.30 -11.68 15.76
CA THR A 3 -4.03 -10.90 14.54
C THR A 3 -5.09 -9.82 14.48
N ASN A 4 -4.69 -8.56 14.60
CA ASN A 4 -5.60 -7.41 14.58
C ASN A 4 -6.11 -7.21 13.13
N LYS A 5 -7.02 -8.11 12.75
CA LYS A 5 -7.53 -8.24 11.38
C LYS A 5 -8.19 -6.92 10.96
N HIS A 6 -7.73 -6.34 9.86
CA HIS A 6 -8.25 -5.08 9.31
C HIS A 6 -8.04 -3.83 10.19
N ALA A 7 -7.03 -3.81 11.06
CA ALA A 7 -6.73 -2.65 11.90
C ALA A 7 -6.51 -1.35 11.11
N ILE A 8 -5.77 -1.43 10.00
CA ILE A 8 -5.48 -0.27 9.14
C ILE A 8 -6.75 0.42 8.64
N ILE A 9 -7.79 -0.34 8.30
CA ILE A 9 -9.07 0.21 7.82
C ILE A 9 -9.75 1.01 8.93
N ARG A 10 -9.73 0.47 10.17
CA ARG A 10 -10.27 1.18 11.33
C ARG A 10 -9.47 2.44 11.65
N TYR A 11 -8.14 2.37 11.57
CA TYR A 11 -7.29 3.55 11.79
C TYR A 11 -7.57 4.65 10.77
N GLN A 12 -7.78 4.30 9.49
CA GLN A 12 -8.17 5.25 8.47
C GLN A 12 -9.57 5.84 8.69
N ALA A 13 -10.52 5.04 9.18
CA ALA A 13 -11.85 5.51 9.53
C ALA A 13 -11.80 6.48 10.72
N LEU A 14 -11.04 6.12 11.77
CA LEU A 14 -10.82 6.97 12.95
C LEU A 14 -10.11 8.29 12.57
N ASP A 15 -9.10 8.23 11.72
CA ASP A 15 -8.38 9.41 11.21
C ASP A 15 -9.32 10.41 10.54
N LYS A 16 -10.22 9.93 9.67
CA LYS A 16 -11.25 10.76 9.03
C LYS A 16 -12.20 11.41 10.04
N CYS A 17 -12.54 10.70 11.12
CA CYS A 17 -13.37 11.25 12.18
C CYS A 17 -12.63 12.33 12.98
N PHE A 18 -11.36 12.08 13.36
CA PHE A 18 -10.57 12.99 14.19
C PHE A 18 -10.12 14.26 13.44
N SER A 19 -9.88 14.15 12.13
CA SER A 19 -9.52 15.29 11.26
C SER A 19 -10.73 16.14 10.84
N ASN A 20 -11.96 15.65 11.06
CA ASN A 20 -13.17 16.41 10.71
C ASN A 20 -13.58 17.38 11.79
N PHE A 21 -13.24 18.66 11.61
CA PHE A 21 -13.55 19.75 12.55
C PHE A 21 -14.99 20.28 12.43
N GLY A 22 -15.76 19.84 11.44
CA GLY A 22 -17.15 20.26 11.24
C GLY A 22 -18.16 19.50 12.11
N ARG A 23 -17.78 18.34 12.68
CA ARG A 23 -18.65 17.48 13.50
C ARG A 23 -17.95 17.04 14.77
N GLN A 24 -18.72 16.82 15.84
CA GLN A 24 -18.25 16.20 17.08
C GLN A 24 -18.49 14.70 16.98
N PHE A 25 -17.43 13.92 17.10
CA PHE A 25 -17.50 12.44 17.05
C PHE A 25 -17.38 11.89 18.47
N PHE A 26 -18.44 11.28 18.95
CA PHE A 26 -18.50 10.54 20.20
C PHE A 26 -18.11 9.10 19.98
N ILE A 27 -17.95 8.33 21.07
CA ILE A 27 -17.49 6.93 20.96
C ILE A 27 -18.41 6.06 20.10
N ASP A 28 -19.71 6.31 20.14
CA ASP A 28 -20.69 5.56 19.37
C ASP A 28 -20.59 5.89 17.88
N ASP A 29 -20.35 7.15 17.52
CA ASP A 29 -20.08 7.58 16.12
C ASP A 29 -18.78 6.94 15.58
N LEU A 30 -17.75 6.78 16.43
CA LEU A 30 -16.49 6.14 16.05
C LEU A 30 -16.67 4.64 15.76
N ILE A 31 -17.49 3.96 16.58
CA ILE A 31 -17.86 2.56 16.36
C ILE A 31 -18.59 2.41 15.02
N GLU A 32 -19.59 3.26 14.78
CA GLU A 32 -20.36 3.27 13.53
C GLU A 32 -19.45 3.49 12.31
N ALA A 33 -18.61 4.52 12.33
CA ALA A 33 -17.68 4.82 11.24
C ALA A 33 -16.69 3.67 10.95
N CYS A 34 -16.23 2.96 11.99
CA CYS A 34 -15.37 1.79 11.83
C CYS A 34 -16.12 0.59 11.28
N ASN A 35 -17.36 0.37 11.70
CA ASN A 35 -18.20 -0.70 11.18
C ASN A 35 -18.53 -0.46 9.69
N ASP A 36 -18.91 0.77 9.32
CA ASP A 36 -19.19 1.14 7.94
C ASP A 36 -17.98 0.91 7.03
N ALA A 37 -16.80 1.35 7.47
CA ALA A 37 -15.57 1.17 6.72
C ALA A 37 -15.21 -0.32 6.54
N LEU A 38 -15.42 -1.14 7.57
CA LEU A 38 -15.19 -2.58 7.51
C LEU A 38 -16.22 -3.29 6.62
N TYR A 39 -17.48 -2.89 6.67
CA TYR A 39 -18.52 -3.41 5.79
C TYR A 39 -18.19 -3.13 4.33
N GLN A 40 -17.83 -1.88 4.01
CA GLN A 40 -17.43 -1.50 2.65
C GLN A 40 -16.25 -2.29 2.13
N TYR A 41 -15.30 -2.63 2.99
CA TYR A 41 -14.10 -3.37 2.61
C TYR A 41 -14.29 -4.87 2.53
N THR A 42 -15.01 -5.47 3.48
CA THR A 42 -15.14 -6.93 3.62
C THR A 42 -16.40 -7.49 3.02
N GLY A 43 -17.46 -6.68 2.90
CA GLY A 43 -18.82 -7.14 2.56
C GLY A 43 -19.48 -8.00 3.66
N ASP A 44 -18.91 -8.08 4.86
CA ASP A 44 -19.40 -8.95 5.94
C ASP A 44 -20.56 -8.25 6.68
N GLU A 45 -21.75 -8.83 6.57
CA GLU A 45 -22.99 -8.29 7.10
C GLU A 45 -22.97 -8.04 8.61
N LYS A 46 -22.11 -8.69 9.37
CA LYS A 46 -21.97 -8.45 10.81
C LYS A 46 -21.60 -7.01 11.17
N TYR A 47 -21.04 -6.25 10.22
CA TYR A 47 -20.69 -4.84 10.43
C TYR A 47 -21.82 -3.88 10.04
N SER A 48 -22.82 -4.36 9.28
CA SER A 48 -23.98 -3.56 8.90
C SER A 48 -25.24 -3.85 9.73
N ASP A 49 -25.27 -4.97 10.43
CA ASP A 49 -26.41 -5.37 11.28
C ASP A 49 -26.34 -4.67 12.64
N PRO A 50 -27.35 -3.87 13.02
CA PRO A 50 -27.40 -3.20 14.33
C PRO A 50 -27.44 -4.17 15.54
N ILE A 51 -27.78 -5.43 15.31
CA ILE A 51 -27.94 -6.46 16.37
C ILE A 51 -26.64 -7.29 16.49
N ALA A 52 -25.87 -7.38 15.40
CA ALA A 52 -24.63 -8.17 15.41
C ALA A 52 -23.52 -7.47 16.23
N PRO A 53 -22.65 -8.23 16.90
CA PRO A 53 -21.51 -7.68 17.60
C PRO A 53 -20.44 -7.23 16.60
N GLY A 54 -20.61 -6.04 16.02
CA GLY A 54 -19.58 -5.39 15.23
C GLY A 54 -18.32 -5.07 16.03
N ILE A 55 -17.72 -3.91 15.83
CA ILE A 55 -16.59 -3.44 16.61
C ILE A 55 -17.05 -3.07 18.01
N SER A 56 -16.35 -3.61 19.02
CA SER A 56 -16.64 -3.28 20.42
C SER A 56 -16.03 -1.94 20.82
N ARG A 57 -16.64 -1.29 21.80
CA ARG A 57 -16.11 -0.07 22.41
C ARG A 57 -14.67 -0.24 22.92
N ARG A 58 -14.35 -1.40 23.48
CA ARG A 58 -13.01 -1.73 23.96
C ARG A 58 -12.01 -1.75 22.80
N GLN A 59 -12.38 -2.32 21.66
CA GLN A 59 -11.53 -2.36 20.48
C GLN A 59 -11.18 -0.95 19.99
N ILE A 60 -12.13 0.00 20.01
CA ILE A 60 -11.87 1.39 19.65
C ILE A 60 -10.86 2.04 20.61
N PHE A 61 -10.98 1.78 21.91
CA PHE A 61 -9.99 2.31 22.88
C PHE A 61 -8.60 1.69 22.69
N ASP A 62 -8.52 0.39 22.41
CA ASP A 62 -7.26 -0.29 22.11
C ASP A 62 -6.63 0.25 20.81
N ASP A 63 -7.44 0.50 19.78
CA ASP A 63 -7.00 1.11 18.52
C ASP A 63 -6.51 2.55 18.73
N ILE A 64 -7.23 3.37 19.49
CA ILE A 64 -6.80 4.74 19.85
C ILE A 64 -5.49 4.71 20.65
N ALA A 65 -5.37 3.79 21.62
CA ALA A 65 -4.15 3.66 22.41
C ALA A 65 -2.95 3.29 21.53
N PHE A 66 -3.13 2.36 20.59
CA PHE A 66 -2.10 2.03 19.61
C PHE A 66 -1.74 3.24 18.73
N MET A 67 -2.74 3.93 18.17
CA MET A 67 -2.51 5.11 17.31
C MET A 67 -1.75 6.23 18.04
N LYS A 68 -1.91 6.36 19.34
CA LYS A 68 -1.19 7.34 20.19
C LYS A 68 0.22 6.88 20.57
N SER A 69 0.52 5.58 20.50
CA SER A 69 1.81 5.03 20.94
C SER A 69 2.94 5.32 19.96
N ASP A 70 4.19 5.20 20.42
CA ASP A 70 5.39 5.30 19.60
C ASP A 70 5.49 4.18 18.55
N ALA A 71 4.88 3.03 18.82
CA ALA A 71 4.78 1.92 17.87
C ALA A 71 3.70 2.13 16.82
N GLY A 72 2.83 3.12 16.99
CA GLY A 72 1.75 3.50 16.07
C GLY A 72 2.08 4.79 15.32
N TYR A 73 1.10 5.70 15.31
CA TYR A 73 1.15 6.94 14.51
C TYR A 73 1.47 8.19 15.32
N GLN A 74 1.65 8.08 16.63
CA GLN A 74 1.87 9.22 17.56
C GLN A 74 0.86 10.36 17.36
N ILE A 75 -0.43 10.01 17.16
CA ILE A 75 -1.46 10.98 16.84
C ILE A 75 -1.64 12.02 17.95
N PRO A 76 -1.76 13.31 17.63
CA PRO A 76 -2.03 14.39 18.60
C PRO A 76 -3.52 14.44 18.93
N LEU A 77 -4.07 13.36 19.51
CA LEU A 77 -5.49 13.23 19.80
C LEU A 77 -5.82 13.84 21.17
N GLU A 78 -6.76 14.75 21.18
CA GLU A 78 -7.33 15.36 22.37
C GLU A 78 -8.80 14.97 22.57
N THR A 79 -9.26 15.14 23.79
CA THR A 79 -10.64 14.86 24.18
C THR A 79 -11.30 16.10 24.75
N TYR A 80 -12.51 16.36 24.28
CA TYR A 80 -13.27 17.54 24.68
C TYR A 80 -14.64 17.13 25.21
N LYS A 81 -15.20 17.98 26.08
CA LYS A 81 -16.58 17.80 26.56
C LYS A 81 -17.53 18.46 25.58
N GLY A 82 -18.61 17.76 25.21
CA GLY A 82 -19.59 18.24 24.26
C GLY A 82 -20.94 17.53 24.38
N GLY A 83 -21.77 17.66 23.34
CA GLY A 83 -23.16 17.20 23.34
C GLY A 83 -24.10 18.14 24.09
N ASP A 84 -25.40 17.93 23.96
CA ASP A 84 -26.46 18.83 24.48
C ASP A 84 -26.38 19.06 26.01
N SER A 85 -25.84 18.11 26.75
CA SER A 85 -25.67 18.19 28.22
C SER A 85 -24.25 18.52 28.66
N GLY A 86 -23.29 18.69 27.74
CA GLY A 86 -21.87 18.91 28.03
C GLY A 86 -21.17 17.77 28.80
N LYS A 87 -21.80 16.60 28.89
CA LYS A 87 -21.31 15.44 29.66
C LYS A 87 -20.62 14.38 28.78
N LYS A 88 -20.91 14.40 27.48
CA LYS A 88 -20.29 13.44 26.52
C LYS A 88 -18.90 13.91 26.12
N VAL A 89 -18.01 12.95 25.89
CA VAL A 89 -16.64 13.21 25.43
C VAL A 89 -16.58 12.94 23.94
N TYR A 90 -16.06 13.89 23.16
CA TYR A 90 -15.74 13.69 21.75
C TYR A 90 -14.23 13.79 21.51
N TYR A 91 -13.80 13.23 20.40
CA TYR A 91 -12.39 13.05 20.04
C TYR A 91 -12.06 13.88 18.80
N ARG A 92 -10.89 14.54 18.83
CA ARG A 92 -10.42 15.37 17.72
C ARG A 92 -8.92 15.53 17.78
N TYR A 93 -8.27 15.72 16.63
CA TYR A 93 -6.86 16.12 16.61
C TYR A 93 -6.65 17.51 17.17
N ALA A 94 -5.52 17.74 17.84
CA ALA A 94 -5.11 19.07 18.28
C ALA A 94 -4.74 19.96 17.08
N ASP A 95 -4.15 19.34 16.04
CA ASP A 95 -3.75 19.99 14.80
C ASP A 95 -4.76 19.69 13.68
N LYS A 96 -5.24 20.74 12.98
CA LYS A 96 -6.20 20.60 11.87
C LYS A 96 -5.63 19.97 10.63
N ASP A 97 -4.34 20.15 10.41
CA ASP A 97 -3.64 19.67 9.22
C ASP A 97 -3.06 18.26 9.40
N PHE A 98 -3.21 17.71 10.61
CA PHE A 98 -2.73 16.38 10.92
C PHE A 98 -3.64 15.29 10.33
N THR A 99 -3.03 14.31 9.69
CA THR A 99 -3.63 13.03 9.29
C THR A 99 -2.56 11.95 9.28
N ILE A 100 -2.93 10.72 9.59
CA ILE A 100 -2.00 9.58 9.52
C ILE A 100 -1.47 9.34 8.11
N ASN A 101 -2.17 9.83 7.08
CA ASN A 101 -1.73 9.70 5.68
C ASN A 101 -0.67 10.73 5.28
N ASN A 102 -0.49 11.80 6.05
CA ASN A 102 0.49 12.86 5.80
C ASN A 102 1.70 12.79 6.72
N GLN A 103 1.93 11.65 7.36
CA GLN A 103 3.15 11.50 8.14
C GLN A 103 4.37 11.66 7.23
N PRO A 104 5.33 12.51 7.59
CA PRO A 104 6.55 12.64 6.83
C PRO A 104 7.26 11.29 6.83
N ILE A 105 7.69 10.87 5.65
CA ILE A 105 8.51 9.66 5.51
C ILE A 105 9.78 9.87 6.33
N THR A 106 10.11 8.89 7.17
CA THR A 106 11.35 8.90 7.96
C THR A 106 12.57 8.82 7.05
N ASP A 107 13.72 9.28 7.53
CA ASP A 107 14.98 9.21 6.77
C ASP A 107 15.33 7.77 6.37
N GLU A 108 15.02 6.79 7.23
CA GLU A 108 15.25 5.37 6.95
C GLU A 108 14.32 4.84 5.86
N GLU A 109 13.03 5.16 5.92
CA GLU A 109 12.07 4.80 4.87
C GLU A 109 12.43 5.48 3.54
N MET A 110 12.89 6.73 3.58
CA MET A 110 13.37 7.45 2.41
C MET A 110 14.60 6.78 1.80
N LYS A 111 15.52 6.28 2.64
CA LYS A 111 16.67 5.52 2.18
C LYS A 111 16.26 4.22 1.51
N GLN A 112 15.37 3.45 2.13
CA GLN A 112 14.83 2.21 1.57
C GLN A 112 14.13 2.47 0.24
N LEU A 113 13.34 3.55 0.15
CA LEU A 113 12.66 3.94 -1.09
C LEU A 113 13.65 4.27 -2.21
N ARG A 114 14.75 4.98 -1.89
CA ARG A 114 15.83 5.25 -2.86
C ARG A 114 16.51 3.98 -3.34
N GLU A 115 16.78 3.04 -2.44
CA GLU A 115 17.36 1.76 -2.80
C GLU A 115 16.44 0.95 -3.71
N MET A 116 15.14 0.89 -3.40
CA MET A 116 14.14 0.25 -4.25
C MET A 116 14.03 0.90 -5.63
N THR A 117 13.97 2.23 -5.69
CA THR A 117 13.92 2.98 -6.95
C THR A 117 15.18 2.72 -7.78
N SER A 118 16.36 2.66 -7.15
CA SER A 118 17.62 2.31 -7.81
C SER A 118 17.62 0.88 -8.38
N LEU A 119 17.01 -0.07 -7.67
CA LEU A 119 16.86 -1.45 -8.16
C LEU A 119 15.91 -1.51 -9.37
N LEU A 120 14.78 -0.81 -9.32
CA LEU A 120 13.82 -0.76 -10.43
C LEU A 120 14.44 -0.11 -11.68
N ASN A 121 15.26 0.92 -11.52
CA ASN A 121 15.98 1.56 -12.62
C ASN A 121 16.93 0.61 -13.39
N ARG A 122 17.34 -0.52 -12.80
CA ARG A 122 18.16 -1.54 -13.51
C ARG A 122 17.37 -2.32 -14.56
N PHE A 123 16.05 -2.34 -14.44
CA PHE A 123 15.17 -3.00 -15.41
C PHE A 123 14.71 -2.05 -16.52
N LYS A 124 15.20 -0.80 -16.49
CA LYS A 124 14.92 0.21 -17.51
C LYS A 124 15.43 -0.25 -18.86
N GLY A 125 14.58 -0.12 -19.88
CA GLY A 125 14.90 -0.52 -21.25
C GLY A 125 14.54 -1.98 -21.59
N LEU A 126 13.99 -2.76 -20.64
CA LEU A 126 13.40 -4.05 -20.99
C LEU A 126 11.99 -3.83 -21.58
N PRO A 127 11.64 -4.46 -22.71
CA PRO A 127 10.40 -4.20 -23.45
C PRO A 127 9.11 -4.42 -22.65
N GLN A 128 9.18 -5.10 -21.51
CA GLN A 128 8.04 -5.38 -20.64
C GLN A 128 8.00 -4.56 -19.38
N CYS A 129 9.04 -3.77 -19.17
CA CYS A 129 9.21 -2.98 -17.97
C CYS A 129 8.91 -1.48 -18.22
N GLU A 130 8.27 -1.13 -19.35
CA GLU A 130 7.89 0.25 -19.68
C GLU A 130 7.06 0.89 -18.56
N TRP A 131 6.12 0.15 -17.98
CA TRP A 131 5.34 0.61 -16.83
C TRP A 131 6.20 0.92 -15.59
N MET A 132 7.37 0.29 -15.45
CA MET A 132 8.29 0.58 -14.34
C MET A 132 8.94 1.94 -14.50
N GLU A 133 9.19 2.40 -15.71
CA GLU A 133 9.77 3.73 -15.94
C GLU A 133 8.81 4.83 -15.49
N GLU A 134 7.53 4.67 -15.82
CA GLU A 134 6.48 5.57 -15.36
C GLU A 134 6.32 5.52 -13.84
N LEU A 135 6.30 4.32 -13.25
CA LEU A 135 6.21 4.15 -11.81
C LEU A 135 7.38 4.80 -11.08
N VAL A 136 8.61 4.56 -11.54
CA VAL A 136 9.83 5.15 -10.95
C VAL A 136 9.77 6.67 -11.02
N THR A 137 9.43 7.23 -12.18
CA THR A 137 9.30 8.68 -12.36
C THR A 137 8.26 9.27 -11.41
N ASN A 138 7.09 8.64 -11.31
CA ASN A 138 6.03 9.08 -10.40
C ASN A 138 6.46 9.01 -8.92
N LEU A 139 7.24 7.99 -8.53
CA LEU A 139 7.78 7.88 -7.16
C LEU A 139 8.84 8.95 -6.90
N GLU A 140 9.77 9.17 -7.85
CA GLU A 140 10.81 10.19 -7.73
C GLU A 140 10.20 11.60 -7.59
N ASP A 141 9.19 11.91 -8.38
CA ASP A 141 8.49 13.20 -8.33
C ASP A 141 7.69 13.36 -7.03
N LYS A 142 6.90 12.36 -6.66
CA LYS A 142 6.04 12.41 -5.48
C LYS A 142 6.82 12.56 -4.18
N PHE A 143 7.95 11.85 -4.07
CA PHE A 143 8.78 11.85 -2.87
C PHE A 143 10.00 12.75 -2.99
N LYS A 144 10.14 13.51 -4.09
CA LYS A 144 11.27 14.41 -4.36
C LYS A 144 12.61 13.69 -4.20
N ILE A 145 12.67 12.44 -4.63
CA ILE A 145 13.88 11.64 -4.63
C ILE A 145 14.76 12.18 -5.77
N LYS A 146 15.87 12.81 -5.43
CA LYS A 146 16.88 13.16 -6.46
C LYS A 146 17.49 11.85 -6.93
N GLY A 147 17.16 11.46 -8.16
CA GLY A 147 17.69 10.26 -8.77
C GLY A 147 19.22 10.22 -8.66
N SER A 148 19.75 9.18 -8.08
CA SER A 148 21.18 8.90 -8.15
C SER A 148 21.47 8.42 -9.57
N THR A 149 21.89 9.32 -10.45
CA THR A 149 22.17 9.08 -11.86
C THR A 149 23.40 8.20 -12.11
N LYS A 150 24.05 7.72 -11.07
CA LYS A 150 25.18 6.79 -11.20
C LYS A 150 24.71 5.38 -10.82
N SER A 151 24.33 4.61 -11.85
CA SER A 151 24.24 3.15 -11.70
C SER A 151 25.64 2.64 -11.33
N VAL A 152 25.78 2.19 -10.08
CA VAL A 152 27.04 1.57 -9.59
C VAL A 152 27.27 0.21 -10.25
N ILE A 153 26.23 -0.39 -10.81
CA ILE A 153 26.27 -1.64 -11.57
C ILE A 153 25.68 -1.36 -12.94
N SER A 154 26.54 -1.29 -13.95
CA SER A 154 26.13 -1.32 -15.35
C SER A 154 25.85 -2.77 -15.71
N MET A 155 24.60 -3.11 -16.03
CA MET A 155 24.33 -4.32 -16.79
C MET A 155 24.64 -3.99 -18.25
N GLU A 156 25.58 -4.70 -18.86
CA GLU A 156 25.77 -4.64 -20.30
C GLU A 156 24.47 -5.11 -20.97
N SER A 157 23.61 -4.18 -21.33
CA SER A 157 22.48 -4.47 -22.22
C SER A 157 23.01 -4.48 -23.64
N ASN A 158 23.20 -5.66 -24.19
CA ASN A 158 23.48 -5.79 -25.61
C ASN A 158 22.18 -5.52 -26.37
N ALA A 159 22.05 -4.32 -26.95
CA ALA A 159 20.89 -3.90 -27.74
C ALA A 159 20.64 -4.79 -28.99
N TYR A 160 21.61 -5.63 -29.35
CA TYR A 160 21.57 -6.51 -30.52
C TYR A 160 21.18 -7.97 -30.17
N VAL A 161 20.69 -8.23 -28.96
CA VAL A 161 20.21 -9.59 -28.62
C VAL A 161 18.87 -9.84 -29.28
N GLU A 162 18.89 -10.67 -30.34
CA GLU A 162 17.67 -11.02 -31.12
C GLU A 162 16.58 -11.69 -30.29
N GLY A 163 16.91 -12.33 -29.15
CA GLY A 163 15.97 -13.02 -28.27
C GLY A 163 15.08 -12.10 -27.41
N LEU A 164 15.38 -10.81 -27.29
CA LEU A 164 14.61 -9.89 -26.42
C LEU A 164 13.13 -9.79 -26.80
N LYS A 165 12.79 -9.93 -28.08
CA LYS A 165 11.40 -9.91 -28.56
C LYS A 165 10.52 -11.04 -27.99
N TYR A 166 11.12 -12.14 -27.56
CA TYR A 166 10.40 -13.28 -27.00
C TYR A 166 10.27 -13.26 -25.49
N LEU A 167 10.98 -12.33 -24.83
CA LEU A 167 11.02 -12.27 -23.37
C LEU A 167 9.63 -12.06 -22.76
N SER A 168 8.78 -11.23 -23.40
CA SER A 168 7.37 -11.01 -23.03
C SER A 168 6.56 -12.27 -23.01
N THR A 169 6.64 -12.97 -24.13
CA THR A 169 5.85 -14.18 -24.34
C THR A 169 6.25 -15.25 -23.32
N ILE A 170 7.56 -15.40 -23.09
CA ILE A 170 8.09 -16.37 -22.12
C ILE A 170 7.68 -15.99 -20.70
N PHE A 171 7.83 -14.71 -20.32
CA PHE A 171 7.44 -14.24 -18.99
C PHE A 171 5.95 -14.45 -18.72
N ASN A 172 5.10 -14.03 -19.65
CA ASN A 172 3.65 -14.20 -19.52
C ASN A 172 3.24 -15.67 -19.44
N ALA A 173 3.88 -16.53 -20.21
CA ALA A 173 3.61 -17.95 -20.15
C ALA A 173 4.00 -18.58 -18.80
N ILE A 174 5.14 -18.17 -18.22
CA ILE A 174 5.56 -18.60 -16.88
C ILE A 174 4.56 -18.14 -15.81
N VAL A 175 4.18 -16.84 -15.83
CA VAL A 175 3.25 -16.28 -14.84
C VAL A 175 1.87 -16.94 -14.93
N ASN A 176 1.39 -17.19 -16.16
CA ASN A 176 0.08 -17.81 -16.42
C ASN A 176 0.10 -19.34 -16.46
N LYS A 177 1.26 -19.98 -16.21
CA LYS A 177 1.45 -21.44 -16.29
C LYS A 177 0.98 -22.03 -17.61
N GLN A 178 1.30 -21.36 -18.71
CA GLN A 178 0.94 -21.77 -20.07
C GLN A 178 2.10 -22.52 -20.70
N VAL A 179 1.79 -23.58 -21.46
CA VAL A 179 2.77 -24.34 -22.24
C VAL A 179 3.22 -23.49 -23.42
N LEU A 180 4.52 -23.43 -23.65
CA LEU A 180 5.13 -22.77 -24.80
C LEU A 180 5.60 -23.79 -25.80
N HIS A 181 5.10 -23.68 -27.04
CA HIS A 181 5.67 -24.37 -28.19
C HIS A 181 6.79 -23.52 -28.77
N ILE A 182 8.02 -24.06 -28.78
CA ILE A 182 9.18 -23.35 -29.32
C ILE A 182 9.80 -24.12 -30.49
N VAL A 183 10.20 -23.38 -31.50
CA VAL A 183 11.04 -23.87 -32.62
C VAL A 183 12.43 -23.30 -32.42
N TYR A 184 13.38 -24.13 -32.14
CA TYR A 184 14.77 -23.73 -31.92
C TYR A 184 15.65 -24.16 -33.10
N SER A 185 16.32 -23.20 -33.69
CA SER A 185 17.22 -23.40 -34.83
C SER A 185 18.67 -23.30 -34.36
N PRO A 186 19.30 -24.43 -34.00
CA PRO A 186 20.69 -24.43 -33.58
C PRO A 186 21.63 -24.23 -34.76
N PHE A 187 22.80 -23.64 -34.51
CA PHE A 187 23.81 -23.40 -35.54
C PHE A 187 24.25 -24.75 -36.18
N ASN A 188 24.17 -24.85 -37.51
CA ASN A 188 24.52 -26.05 -38.31
C ASN A 188 23.78 -27.36 -37.97
N LYS A 189 22.58 -27.29 -37.42
CA LYS A 189 21.72 -28.44 -37.15
C LYS A 189 20.30 -28.17 -37.62
N PRO A 190 19.49 -29.23 -37.88
CA PRO A 190 18.08 -29.02 -38.21
C PRO A 190 17.31 -28.43 -37.05
N ASP A 191 16.20 -27.74 -37.36
CA ASP A 191 15.29 -27.15 -36.39
C ASP A 191 14.73 -28.25 -35.46
N CYS A 192 14.57 -27.89 -34.19
CA CYS A 192 14.00 -28.75 -33.17
C CYS A 192 12.74 -28.05 -32.57
N GLU A 193 11.68 -28.81 -32.40
CA GLU A 193 10.44 -28.38 -31.81
C GLU A 193 10.28 -28.93 -30.41
N TRP A 194 9.94 -28.08 -29.44
CA TRP A 194 9.72 -28.51 -28.05
C TRP A 194 8.52 -27.84 -27.43
N ASP A 195 7.79 -28.59 -26.62
CA ASP A 195 6.78 -28.05 -25.72
C ASP A 195 7.41 -27.90 -24.34
N ILE A 196 7.53 -26.64 -23.89
CA ILE A 196 8.11 -26.31 -22.60
C ILE A 196 6.98 -26.02 -21.61
N HIS A 197 6.99 -26.76 -20.51
CA HIS A 197 6.07 -26.57 -19.40
C HIS A 197 6.76 -25.75 -18.32
N PRO A 198 6.21 -24.57 -17.92
CA PRO A 198 6.74 -23.73 -16.85
C PRO A 198 6.47 -24.30 -15.47
#